data_f50f6c7442f44cdd3f5464dd81348ae6
#
_entry.id   f50f6c7442f44cdd3f5464dd81348ae6
#
_cell.length_a   1.000
_cell.length_b   1.000
_cell.length_c   1.000
_cell.angle_alpha   90.00
_cell.angle_beta   90.00
_cell.angle_gamma   90.00
#
_symmetry.space_group_name_H-M   'P 1'
#
loop_
_entity.id
_entity.type
_entity.pdbx_description
1 polymer ?
#
loop_
_entity_poly.entity_id
_entity_poly.type
_entity_poly.pdbx_seq_one_letter_code
_entity_poly.pdbx_strand_id
1 'polypeptide(L)'
;MKHRICIFIALIFSAFSLRGETTAASVKYSLEQCYQLTQENYPLVKRYNLIELSETYNLKNAYMKYFPQISISASASIQTDVLTWPVDIAIPGFEVPVYSKDQYSAIIELSQVIWDGGQIAAERENIRAKATIEKHEQNIAIYSLREKIDGLYFGLLLLGEQLNQTKMMISELETEVERIEKCIENGVANDSDHDMIEVELITHKQNILNIESKIEAYLRMLSLMTGTKIDSVQMLEYPKPFFHGYAHKQFFGLYAFCPRNKYGTASHLYPFAGCKEI
;
A
#
# COMPACT_ATOMS: atom_id res chain seq x y z
N MET A 1 3.29 33.60 -59.56
CA MET A 1 2.63 32.90 -58.46
C MET A 1 3.45 31.76 -57.85
N LYS A 2 4.28 31.05 -58.62
CA LYS A 2 5.06 29.90 -58.10
C LYS A 2 6.11 30.23 -57.01
N HIS A 3 6.77 31.39 -57.09
CA HIS A 3 7.79 31.80 -56.09
C HIS A 3 7.19 32.20 -54.70
N ARG A 4 5.95 32.69 -54.66
CA ARG A 4 5.29 33.06 -53.41
C ARG A 4 4.85 31.84 -52.60
N ILE A 5 4.54 30.73 -53.27
CA ILE A 5 4.14 29.46 -52.61
C ILE A 5 5.36 28.76 -51.98
N CYS A 6 6.54 28.79 -52.66
CA CYS A 6 7.76 28.21 -52.10
C CYS A 6 8.25 28.93 -50.82
N ILE A 7 8.08 30.26 -50.75
CA ILE A 7 8.47 31.04 -49.56
C ILE A 7 7.54 30.71 -48.38
N PHE A 8 6.26 30.51 -48.62
CA PHE A 8 5.30 30.09 -47.57
C PHE A 8 5.57 28.67 -47.03
N ILE A 9 5.95 27.74 -47.90
CA ILE A 9 6.30 26.37 -47.49
C ILE A 9 7.61 26.36 -46.71
N ALA A 10 8.61 27.16 -47.08
CA ALA A 10 9.86 27.28 -46.33
C ALA A 10 9.67 27.91 -44.93
N LEU A 11 8.76 28.90 -44.80
CA LEU A 11 8.41 29.49 -43.50
C LEU A 11 7.66 28.54 -42.59
N ILE A 12 6.79 27.67 -43.13
CA ILE A 12 6.09 26.66 -42.33
C ILE A 12 7.07 25.57 -41.87
N PHE A 13 8.06 25.22 -42.68
CA PHE A 13 9.06 24.21 -42.32
C PHE A 13 10.05 24.71 -41.27
N SER A 14 10.36 26.01 -41.25
CA SER A 14 11.24 26.61 -40.23
C SER A 14 10.54 26.73 -38.85
N ALA A 15 9.22 26.89 -38.81
CA ALA A 15 8.44 26.95 -37.58
C ALA A 15 8.29 25.57 -36.87
N PHE A 16 8.53 24.47 -37.62
CA PHE A 16 8.42 23.11 -37.05
C PHE A 16 9.73 22.62 -36.40
N SER A 17 10.84 23.34 -36.56
CA SER A 17 12.17 22.96 -36.02
C SER A 17 12.45 23.50 -34.61
N LEU A 18 11.56 24.28 -34.00
CA LEU A 18 11.63 24.66 -32.58
C LEU A 18 10.87 23.66 -31.71
N ARG A 19 11.19 22.37 -31.84
CA ARG A 19 10.98 21.44 -30.74
C ARG A 19 12.08 21.75 -29.72
N GLY A 20 11.74 22.64 -28.80
CA GLY A 20 12.54 22.84 -27.61
C GLY A 20 12.70 21.46 -26.92
N GLU A 21 13.95 21.03 -26.80
CA GLU A 21 14.30 20.00 -25.80
C GLU A 21 13.80 20.54 -24.46
N THR A 22 12.64 20.06 -24.06
CA THR A 22 12.20 20.22 -22.68
C THR A 22 13.21 19.43 -21.86
N THR A 23 14.22 20.13 -21.36
CA THR A 23 15.06 19.63 -20.28
C THR A 23 14.08 19.19 -19.22
N ALA A 24 13.87 17.89 -19.11
CA ALA A 24 13.08 17.29 -18.05
C ALA A 24 13.80 17.67 -16.76
N ALA A 25 13.34 18.77 -16.15
CA ALA A 25 13.73 19.08 -14.78
C ALA A 25 13.46 17.83 -13.98
N SER A 26 14.48 17.23 -13.41
CA SER A 26 14.35 16.02 -12.61
C SER A 26 13.42 16.37 -11.45
N VAL A 27 12.16 15.98 -11.56
CA VAL A 27 11.17 16.21 -10.52
C VAL A 27 11.65 15.40 -9.33
N LYS A 28 12.00 16.08 -8.24
CA LYS A 28 12.37 15.44 -7.00
C LYS A 28 11.11 15.29 -6.14
N TYR A 29 10.90 14.10 -5.65
CA TYR A 29 9.78 13.78 -4.75
C TYR A 29 10.27 13.79 -3.32
N SER A 30 9.67 14.66 -2.50
CA SER A 30 9.86 14.62 -1.05
C SER A 30 8.97 13.52 -0.43
N LEU A 31 9.29 13.09 0.77
CA LEU A 31 8.50 12.10 1.51
C LEU A 31 7.04 12.55 1.67
N GLU A 32 6.81 13.83 1.98
CA GLU A 32 5.48 14.40 2.14
C GLU A 32 4.67 14.38 0.84
N GLN A 33 5.33 14.66 -0.29
CA GLN A 33 4.69 14.54 -1.60
C GLN A 33 4.31 13.09 -1.93
N CYS A 34 5.13 12.11 -1.54
CA CYS A 34 4.80 10.70 -1.69
C CYS A 34 3.54 10.32 -0.86
N TYR A 35 3.38 10.87 0.35
CA TYR A 35 2.17 10.67 1.13
C TYR A 35 0.94 11.27 0.45
N GLN A 36 1.01 12.51 -0.02
CA GLN A 36 -0.09 13.18 -0.70
C GLN A 36 -0.52 12.43 -1.95
N LEU A 37 0.43 12.07 -2.81
CA LEU A 37 0.17 11.29 -4.03
C LEU A 37 -0.48 9.94 -3.72
N THR A 38 -0.03 9.28 -2.65
CA THR A 38 -0.63 8.01 -2.23
C THR A 38 -2.06 8.21 -1.72
N GLN A 39 -2.32 9.27 -0.96
CA GLN A 39 -3.68 9.59 -0.52
C GLN A 39 -4.64 9.89 -1.68
N GLU A 40 -4.15 10.47 -2.78
CA GLU A 40 -4.97 10.77 -3.95
C GLU A 40 -5.21 9.54 -4.84
N ASN A 41 -4.17 8.72 -5.04
CA ASN A 41 -4.18 7.68 -6.06
C ASN A 41 -4.46 6.27 -5.52
N TYR A 42 -4.19 6.00 -4.24
CA TYR A 42 -4.28 4.65 -3.72
C TYR A 42 -5.74 4.19 -3.56
N PRO A 43 -6.09 3.00 -4.06
CA PRO A 43 -7.48 2.54 -4.10
C PRO A 43 -8.21 2.49 -2.76
N LEU A 44 -7.48 2.27 -1.65
CA LEU A 44 -8.05 2.25 -0.30
C LEU A 44 -8.73 3.59 0.08
N VAL A 45 -8.23 4.71 -0.42
CA VAL A 45 -8.83 6.02 -0.10
C VAL A 45 -10.22 6.16 -0.73
N LYS A 46 -10.41 5.59 -1.93
CA LYS A 46 -11.72 5.57 -2.61
C LYS A 46 -12.78 4.78 -1.83
N ARG A 47 -12.37 3.84 -0.99
CA ARG A 47 -13.27 3.05 -0.14
C ARG A 47 -14.01 3.92 0.87
N TYR A 48 -13.44 5.03 1.31
CA TYR A 48 -14.10 5.95 2.24
C TYR A 48 -15.42 6.48 1.68
N ASN A 49 -15.43 6.93 0.42
CA ASN A 49 -16.62 7.41 -0.26
C ASN A 49 -17.67 6.29 -0.43
N LEU A 50 -17.23 5.05 -0.62
CA LEU A 50 -18.13 3.90 -0.73
C LEU A 50 -18.80 3.57 0.61
N ILE A 51 -18.10 3.73 1.73
CA ILE A 51 -18.67 3.55 3.08
C ILE A 51 -19.78 4.58 3.32
N GLU A 52 -19.57 5.86 2.96
CA GLU A 52 -20.60 6.90 3.10
C GLU A 52 -21.83 6.64 2.22
N LEU A 53 -21.57 6.17 0.99
CA LEU A 53 -22.65 5.82 0.08
C LEU A 53 -23.44 4.62 0.60
N SER A 54 -22.75 3.59 1.10
CA SER A 54 -23.36 2.41 1.74
C SER A 54 -24.18 2.80 2.97
N GLU A 55 -23.65 3.65 3.85
CA GLU A 55 -24.39 4.19 5.00
C GLU A 55 -25.69 4.84 4.56
N THR A 56 -25.62 5.71 3.54
CA THR A 56 -26.79 6.43 3.02
C THR A 56 -27.86 5.47 2.50
N TYR A 57 -27.47 4.46 1.72
CA TYR A 57 -28.42 3.47 1.20
C TYR A 57 -29.00 2.59 2.30
N ASN A 58 -28.19 2.14 3.24
CA ASN A 58 -28.65 1.32 4.37
C ASN A 58 -29.63 2.08 5.26
N LEU A 59 -29.39 3.39 5.51
CA LEU A 59 -30.32 4.24 6.25
C LEU A 59 -31.66 4.42 5.51
N LYS A 60 -31.62 4.56 4.17
CA LYS A 60 -32.83 4.61 3.35
C LYS A 60 -33.57 3.28 3.38
N ASN A 61 -32.87 2.16 3.24
CA ASN A 61 -33.47 0.83 3.29
C ASN A 61 -34.12 0.57 4.65
N ALA A 62 -33.47 0.94 5.76
CA ALA A 62 -34.08 0.85 7.08
C ALA A 62 -35.35 1.71 7.20
N TYR A 63 -35.33 2.91 6.63
CA TYR A 63 -36.51 3.78 6.61
C TYR A 63 -37.65 3.20 5.77
N MET A 64 -37.35 2.49 4.67
CA MET A 64 -38.36 1.87 3.81
C MET A 64 -39.18 0.79 4.52
N LYS A 65 -38.73 0.27 5.67
CA LYS A 65 -39.50 -0.68 6.50
C LYS A 65 -40.79 -0.08 7.07
N TYR A 66 -40.91 1.25 7.14
CA TYR A 66 -42.13 1.92 7.53
C TYR A 66 -43.19 1.95 6.42
N PHE A 67 -42.80 1.70 5.17
CA PHE A 67 -43.73 1.67 4.04
C PHE A 67 -44.35 0.28 3.90
N PRO A 68 -45.57 0.20 3.27
CA PRO A 68 -46.21 -1.07 2.98
C PRO A 68 -45.30 -1.97 2.13
N GLN A 69 -45.13 -3.22 2.57
CA GLN A 69 -44.38 -4.25 1.86
C GLN A 69 -45.38 -5.15 1.15
N ILE A 70 -45.24 -5.34 -0.15
CA ILE A 70 -46.05 -6.21 -0.97
C ILE A 70 -45.20 -7.43 -1.33
N SER A 71 -45.65 -8.61 -0.95
CA SER A 71 -45.06 -9.88 -1.37
C SER A 71 -46.04 -10.69 -2.20
N ILE A 72 -45.56 -11.32 -3.23
CA ILE A 72 -46.32 -12.21 -4.09
C ILE A 72 -45.64 -13.59 -4.05
N SER A 73 -46.36 -14.60 -3.58
CA SER A 73 -45.86 -15.95 -3.54
C SER A 73 -46.81 -16.86 -4.31
N ALA A 74 -46.24 -17.75 -5.09
CA ALA A 74 -47.00 -18.79 -5.79
C ALA A 74 -46.34 -20.13 -5.50
N SER A 75 -47.13 -21.12 -5.16
CA SER A 75 -46.66 -22.49 -4.96
C SER A 75 -47.50 -23.49 -5.72
N ALA A 76 -46.89 -24.49 -6.30
CA ALA A 76 -47.52 -25.64 -6.90
C ALA A 76 -46.93 -26.89 -6.25
N SER A 77 -47.80 -27.77 -5.73
CA SER A 77 -47.37 -29.04 -5.20
C SER A 77 -48.16 -30.19 -5.86
N ILE A 78 -47.43 -31.24 -6.24
CA ILE A 78 -47.99 -32.47 -6.81
C ILE A 78 -47.64 -33.59 -5.84
N GLN A 79 -48.69 -34.32 -5.36
CA GLN A 79 -48.51 -35.40 -4.44
C GLN A 79 -48.83 -36.73 -5.15
N THR A 80 -48.01 -37.74 -4.90
CA THR A 80 -48.22 -39.08 -5.46
C THR A 80 -49.45 -39.75 -4.89
N ASP A 81 -49.67 -39.55 -3.56
CA ASP A 81 -50.78 -40.05 -2.82
C ASP A 81 -51.43 -38.96 -1.96
N VAL A 82 -52.74 -38.98 -1.81
CA VAL A 82 -53.53 -38.11 -0.94
C VAL A 82 -54.07 -38.90 0.24
N LEU A 83 -54.21 -38.22 1.39
CA LEU A 83 -54.80 -38.81 2.56
C LEU A 83 -56.27 -39.16 2.30
N THR A 84 -56.57 -40.44 2.30
CA THR A 84 -57.93 -40.92 2.21
C THR A 84 -58.34 -41.47 3.57
N TRP A 85 -59.56 -41.17 3.99
CA TRP A 85 -60.09 -41.73 5.26
C TRP A 85 -60.37 -43.22 5.07
N PRO A 86 -59.88 -44.09 5.96
CA PRO A 86 -60.00 -45.53 5.83
C PRO A 86 -61.40 -46.08 6.17
N VAL A 87 -62.38 -45.20 6.40
CA VAL A 87 -63.75 -45.58 6.79
C VAL A 87 -64.74 -44.83 5.91
N ASP A 88 -65.63 -45.59 5.22
CA ASP A 88 -66.79 -45.03 4.56
C ASP A 88 -67.80 -44.55 5.62
N ILE A 89 -67.72 -43.29 5.98
CA ILE A 89 -68.67 -42.66 6.92
C ILE A 89 -69.91 -42.25 6.10
N ALA A 90 -70.88 -43.16 6.00
CA ALA A 90 -72.16 -42.86 5.38
C ALA A 90 -73.08 -42.09 6.37
N ILE A 91 -72.78 -40.81 6.58
CA ILE A 91 -73.69 -39.89 7.27
C ILE A 91 -74.50 -39.15 6.22
N PRO A 92 -75.85 -39.25 6.23
CA PRO A 92 -76.68 -38.49 5.28
C PRO A 92 -76.42 -36.99 5.39
N GLY A 93 -75.92 -36.38 4.27
CA GLY A 93 -75.62 -34.97 4.19
C GLY A 93 -74.16 -34.54 4.51
N PHE A 94 -73.27 -35.51 4.75
CA PHE A 94 -71.84 -35.21 4.94
C PHE A 94 -71.04 -35.87 3.84
N GLU A 95 -70.49 -35.04 2.94
CA GLU A 95 -69.51 -35.46 1.91
C GLU A 95 -68.07 -35.28 2.48
N VAL A 96 -67.31 -36.40 2.47
CA VAL A 96 -65.90 -36.34 2.88
C VAL A 96 -65.09 -35.57 1.82
N PRO A 97 -64.40 -34.50 2.17
CA PRO A 97 -63.62 -33.75 1.17
C PRO A 97 -62.48 -34.60 0.64
N VAL A 98 -62.48 -34.80 -0.69
CA VAL A 98 -61.40 -35.49 -1.39
C VAL A 98 -60.38 -34.41 -1.79
N TYR A 99 -59.16 -34.53 -1.30
CA TYR A 99 -58.07 -33.65 -1.68
C TYR A 99 -57.57 -34.00 -3.10
N SER A 100 -57.37 -32.95 -3.93
CA SER A 100 -56.72 -33.08 -5.23
C SER A 100 -55.24 -33.40 -5.06
N LYS A 101 -54.70 -34.26 -5.93
CA LYS A 101 -53.25 -34.53 -5.97
C LYS A 101 -52.44 -33.30 -6.39
N ASP A 102 -53.01 -32.43 -7.17
CA ASP A 102 -52.41 -31.19 -7.65
C ASP A 102 -52.99 -30.03 -6.85
N GLN A 103 -52.13 -29.28 -6.17
CA GLN A 103 -52.50 -28.11 -5.42
C GLN A 103 -51.73 -26.89 -5.91
N TYR A 104 -52.44 -25.83 -6.23
CA TYR A 104 -51.89 -24.56 -6.65
C TYR A 104 -52.35 -23.47 -5.67
N SER A 105 -51.43 -22.65 -5.21
CA SER A 105 -51.78 -21.48 -4.43
C SER A 105 -51.03 -20.26 -4.93
N ALA A 106 -51.71 -19.12 -4.95
CA ALA A 106 -51.13 -17.83 -5.22
C ALA A 106 -51.60 -16.88 -4.11
N ILE A 107 -50.66 -16.26 -3.43
CA ILE A 107 -50.95 -15.36 -2.28
C ILE A 107 -50.30 -14.03 -2.60
N ILE A 108 -51.08 -12.97 -2.46
CA ILE A 108 -50.59 -11.59 -2.44
C ILE A 108 -50.75 -11.09 -1.00
N GLU A 109 -49.66 -10.76 -0.38
CA GLU A 109 -49.63 -10.27 0.99
C GLU A 109 -49.18 -8.83 1.01
N LEU A 110 -49.91 -7.97 1.73
CA LEU A 110 -49.58 -6.60 2.04
C LEU A 110 -49.35 -6.49 3.54
N SER A 111 -48.12 -6.21 3.94
CA SER A 111 -47.77 -6.00 5.35
C SER A 111 -47.25 -4.59 5.57
N GLN A 112 -47.67 -3.97 6.68
CA GLN A 112 -47.18 -2.66 7.07
C GLN A 112 -46.97 -2.59 8.55
N VAL A 113 -45.80 -2.14 8.96
CA VAL A 113 -45.47 -1.85 10.37
C VAL A 113 -46.13 -0.54 10.78
N ILE A 114 -47.07 -0.58 11.73
CA ILE A 114 -47.74 0.62 12.29
C ILE A 114 -46.92 1.14 13.47
N TRP A 115 -46.45 0.26 14.32
CA TRP A 115 -45.62 0.58 15.48
C TRP A 115 -44.65 -0.53 15.78
N ASP A 116 -43.36 -0.21 15.84
CA ASP A 116 -42.26 -1.15 15.99
C ASP A 116 -41.55 -1.08 17.35
N GLY A 117 -42.05 -0.26 18.29
CA GLY A 117 -41.39 -0.05 19.59
C GLY A 117 -40.04 0.62 19.51
N GLY A 118 -39.70 1.26 18.38
CA GLY A 118 -38.42 1.94 18.16
C GLY A 118 -37.34 1.07 17.53
N GLN A 119 -37.66 -0.14 17.07
CA GLN A 119 -36.71 -1.07 16.46
C GLN A 119 -36.02 -0.46 15.23
N ILE A 120 -36.77 0.18 14.33
CA ILE A 120 -36.21 0.82 13.12
C ILE A 120 -35.33 2.01 13.50
N ALA A 121 -35.67 2.76 14.53
CA ALA A 121 -34.85 3.86 15.03
C ALA A 121 -33.50 3.33 15.58
N ALA A 122 -33.53 2.30 16.40
CA ALA A 122 -32.33 1.63 16.93
C ALA A 122 -31.48 0.99 15.81
N GLU A 123 -32.12 0.39 14.80
CA GLU A 123 -31.42 -0.16 13.62
C GLU A 123 -30.68 0.95 12.86
N ARG A 124 -31.30 2.12 12.66
CA ARG A 124 -30.65 3.25 12.01
C ARG A 124 -29.44 3.77 12.79
N GLU A 125 -29.52 3.81 14.12
CA GLU A 125 -28.36 4.18 14.95
C GLU A 125 -27.25 3.12 14.85
N ASN A 126 -27.60 1.85 14.83
CA ASN A 126 -26.63 0.76 14.62
C ASN A 126 -25.94 0.88 13.26
N ILE A 127 -26.67 1.22 12.17
CA ILE A 127 -26.09 1.45 10.84
C ILE A 127 -25.08 2.61 10.89
N ARG A 128 -25.40 3.73 11.55
CA ARG A 128 -24.49 4.87 11.72
C ARG A 128 -23.26 4.48 12.54
N ALA A 129 -23.44 3.77 13.64
CA ALA A 129 -22.33 3.32 14.47
C ALA A 129 -21.39 2.40 13.70
N LYS A 130 -21.93 1.44 12.94
CA LYS A 130 -21.14 0.55 12.07
C LYS A 130 -20.37 1.32 11.01
N ALA A 131 -21.01 2.27 10.31
CA ALA A 131 -20.33 3.11 9.33
C ALA A 131 -19.20 3.95 9.96
N THR A 132 -19.40 4.41 11.20
CA THR A 132 -18.36 5.13 11.95
C THR A 132 -17.18 4.21 12.27
N ILE A 133 -17.43 2.99 12.71
CA ILE A 133 -16.38 1.98 12.94
C ILE A 133 -15.60 1.71 11.65
N GLU A 134 -16.30 1.44 10.54
CA GLU A 134 -15.67 1.19 9.24
C GLU A 134 -14.81 2.39 8.76
N LYS A 135 -15.26 3.63 9.00
CA LYS A 135 -14.49 4.85 8.72
C LYS A 135 -13.21 4.91 9.56
N HIS A 136 -13.29 4.56 10.84
CA HIS A 136 -12.11 4.52 11.72
C HIS A 136 -11.13 3.41 11.34
N GLU A 137 -11.62 2.23 11.00
CA GLU A 137 -10.80 1.13 10.48
C GLU A 137 -10.08 1.53 9.18
N GLN A 138 -10.79 2.24 8.31
CA GLN A 138 -10.20 2.78 7.09
C GLN A 138 -9.10 3.80 7.38
N ASN A 139 -9.29 4.68 8.37
CA ASN A 139 -8.25 5.63 8.79
C ASN A 139 -7.00 4.92 9.34
N ILE A 140 -7.18 3.86 10.11
CA ILE A 140 -6.07 3.02 10.60
C ILE A 140 -5.33 2.39 9.42
N ALA A 141 -6.07 1.85 8.43
CA ALA A 141 -5.47 1.28 7.23
C ALA A 141 -4.68 2.31 6.40
N ILE A 142 -5.19 3.54 6.28
CA ILE A 142 -4.47 4.65 5.62
C ILE A 142 -3.21 5.02 6.42
N TYR A 143 -3.29 5.03 7.75
CA TYR A 143 -2.11 5.30 8.58
C TYR A 143 -1.01 4.25 8.40
N SER A 144 -1.37 2.97 8.29
CA SER A 144 -0.40 1.89 8.02
C SER A 144 0.28 2.01 6.65
N LEU A 145 -0.33 2.72 5.68
CA LEU A 145 0.32 3.01 4.40
C LEU A 145 1.51 3.96 4.56
N ARG A 146 1.47 4.88 5.50
CA ARG A 146 2.60 5.79 5.77
C ARG A 146 3.84 5.00 6.17
N GLU A 147 3.69 4.06 7.10
CA GLU A 147 4.79 3.18 7.50
C GLU A 147 5.40 2.42 6.31
N LYS A 148 4.56 1.93 5.39
CA LYS A 148 5.04 1.25 4.18
C LYS A 148 5.78 2.21 3.24
N ILE A 149 5.27 3.44 3.06
CA ILE A 149 5.93 4.45 2.24
C ILE A 149 7.27 4.83 2.86
N ASP A 150 7.34 4.99 4.19
CA ASP A 150 8.57 5.28 4.91
C ASP A 150 9.60 4.19 4.67
N GLY A 151 9.21 2.93 4.85
CA GLY A 151 10.08 1.78 4.61
C GLY A 151 10.61 1.72 3.17
N LEU A 152 9.78 2.01 2.18
CA LEU A 152 10.18 2.04 0.77
C LEU A 152 11.08 3.24 0.46
N TYR A 153 10.70 4.43 0.93
CA TYR A 153 11.43 5.68 0.67
C TYR A 153 12.84 5.66 1.27
N PHE A 154 12.93 5.39 2.57
CA PHE A 154 14.23 5.30 3.25
C PHE A 154 15.03 4.07 2.81
N GLY A 155 14.34 2.96 2.51
CA GLY A 155 14.98 1.77 1.93
C GLY A 155 15.64 2.07 0.58
N LEU A 156 14.98 2.84 -0.29
CA LEU A 156 15.55 3.27 -1.58
C LEU A 156 16.76 4.18 -1.41
N LEU A 157 16.70 5.15 -0.49
CA LEU A 157 17.84 6.02 -0.20
C LEU A 157 19.03 5.22 0.33
N LEU A 158 18.78 4.28 1.25
CA LEU A 158 19.82 3.40 1.80
C LEU A 158 20.44 2.52 0.73
N LEU A 159 19.61 1.87 -0.11
CA LEU A 159 20.10 1.03 -1.21
C LEU A 159 20.90 1.85 -2.24
N GLY A 160 20.51 3.10 -2.50
CA GLY A 160 21.25 4.02 -3.33
C GLY A 160 22.65 4.30 -2.79
N GLU A 161 22.79 4.54 -1.49
CA GLU A 161 24.09 4.75 -0.85
C GLU A 161 24.93 3.45 -0.80
N GLN A 162 24.29 2.31 -0.53
CA GLN A 162 24.96 1.01 -0.60
C GLN A 162 25.51 0.71 -2.01
N LEU A 163 24.75 1.06 -3.04
CA LEU A 163 25.18 0.92 -4.42
C LEU A 163 26.42 1.78 -4.70
N ASN A 164 26.42 3.04 -4.28
CA ASN A 164 27.55 3.95 -4.42
C ASN A 164 28.78 3.44 -3.69
N GLN A 165 28.61 3.00 -2.45
CA GLN A 165 29.70 2.44 -1.64
C GLN A 165 30.29 1.16 -2.27
N THR A 166 29.42 0.27 -2.76
CA THR A 166 29.90 -0.96 -3.43
C THR A 166 30.64 -0.65 -4.73
N LYS A 167 30.20 0.38 -5.50
CA LYS A 167 30.92 0.84 -6.69
C LYS A 167 32.31 1.40 -6.36
N MET A 168 32.44 2.15 -5.28
CA MET A 168 33.75 2.64 -4.82
C MET A 168 34.67 1.50 -4.45
N MET A 169 34.14 0.49 -3.69
CA MET A 169 34.90 -0.69 -3.30
C MET A 169 35.40 -1.49 -4.52
N ILE A 170 34.56 -1.65 -5.55
CA ILE A 170 34.98 -2.29 -6.79
C ILE A 170 36.12 -1.53 -7.46
N SER A 171 36.06 -0.22 -7.52
CA SER A 171 37.12 0.61 -8.10
C SER A 171 38.44 0.49 -7.33
N GLU A 172 38.38 0.36 -6.00
CA GLU A 172 39.55 0.11 -5.16
C GLU A 172 40.14 -1.28 -5.41
N LEU A 173 39.28 -2.30 -5.48
CA LEU A 173 39.69 -3.68 -5.77
C LEU A 173 40.30 -3.82 -7.18
N GLU A 174 39.73 -3.15 -8.19
CA GLU A 174 40.29 -3.14 -9.55
C GLU A 174 41.71 -2.51 -9.56
N THR A 175 41.92 -1.45 -8.80
CA THR A 175 43.26 -0.85 -8.65
C THR A 175 44.22 -1.82 -7.91
N GLU A 176 43.72 -2.56 -6.92
CA GLU A 176 44.49 -3.54 -6.17
C GLU A 176 44.90 -4.77 -7.04
N VAL A 177 44.00 -5.25 -7.91
CA VAL A 177 44.32 -6.29 -8.91
C VAL A 177 45.48 -5.83 -9.77
N GLU A 178 45.45 -4.63 -10.37
CA GLU A 178 46.55 -4.11 -11.16
C GLU A 178 47.87 -4.00 -10.40
N ARG A 179 47.80 -3.70 -9.10
CA ARG A 179 48.95 -3.58 -8.23
C ARG A 179 49.57 -4.99 -7.98
N ILE A 180 48.76 -5.97 -7.72
CA ILE A 180 49.22 -7.36 -7.46
C ILE A 180 49.79 -7.97 -8.73
N GLU A 181 49.19 -7.78 -9.89
CA GLU A 181 49.74 -8.20 -11.17
C GLU A 181 51.19 -7.74 -11.37
N LYS A 182 51.45 -6.43 -11.11
CA LYS A 182 52.79 -5.88 -11.16
C LYS A 182 53.74 -6.46 -10.08
N CYS A 183 53.22 -6.80 -8.90
CA CYS A 183 54.01 -7.49 -7.86
C CYS A 183 54.38 -8.90 -8.26
N ILE A 184 53.49 -9.61 -8.93
CA ILE A 184 53.75 -10.98 -9.47
C ILE A 184 54.81 -10.90 -10.55
N GLU A 185 54.71 -9.96 -11.51
CA GLU A 185 55.72 -9.75 -12.54
C GLU A 185 57.12 -9.49 -11.97
N ASN A 186 57.19 -8.80 -10.81
CA ASN A 186 58.44 -8.52 -10.11
C ASN A 186 58.87 -9.65 -9.12
N GLY A 187 58.10 -10.75 -9.03
CA GLY A 187 58.41 -11.89 -8.15
C GLY A 187 58.19 -11.61 -6.65
N VAL A 188 57.39 -10.61 -6.28
CA VAL A 188 57.11 -10.20 -4.88
C VAL A 188 55.82 -10.78 -4.35
N ALA A 189 54.85 -11.15 -5.22
CA ALA A 189 53.58 -11.77 -4.87
C ALA A 189 53.39 -13.07 -5.65
N ASN A 190 52.40 -13.88 -5.28
CA ASN A 190 52.09 -15.14 -5.95
C ASN A 190 50.68 -15.10 -6.56
N ASP A 191 50.38 -16.05 -7.44
CA ASP A 191 49.07 -16.16 -8.13
C ASP A 191 47.90 -16.34 -7.18
N SER A 192 48.10 -16.95 -6.00
CA SER A 192 47.06 -17.15 -4.99
C SER A 192 46.61 -15.83 -4.37
N ASP A 193 47.48 -14.83 -4.29
CA ASP A 193 47.14 -13.49 -3.78
C ASP A 193 46.26 -12.76 -4.80
N HIS A 194 46.54 -12.92 -6.09
CA HIS A 194 45.72 -12.41 -7.18
C HIS A 194 44.31 -13.03 -7.17
N ASP A 195 44.24 -14.37 -7.11
CA ASP A 195 42.97 -15.10 -7.11
C ASP A 195 42.07 -14.70 -5.95
N MET A 196 42.64 -14.46 -4.76
CA MET A 196 41.89 -13.99 -3.61
C MET A 196 41.15 -12.65 -3.88
N ILE A 197 41.84 -11.69 -4.45
CA ILE A 197 41.26 -10.38 -4.73
C ILE A 197 40.29 -10.44 -5.90
N GLU A 198 40.56 -11.28 -6.88
CA GLU A 198 39.62 -11.49 -7.99
C GLU A 198 38.29 -12.09 -7.51
N VAL A 199 38.33 -13.07 -6.60
CA VAL A 199 37.12 -13.62 -5.98
C VAL A 199 36.34 -12.55 -5.21
N GLU A 200 37.01 -11.67 -4.47
CA GLU A 200 36.37 -10.56 -3.75
C GLU A 200 35.74 -9.57 -4.73
N LEU A 201 36.43 -9.20 -5.80
CA LEU A 201 35.94 -8.35 -6.87
C LEU A 201 34.67 -8.91 -7.52
N ILE A 202 34.68 -10.20 -7.87
CA ILE A 202 33.51 -10.90 -8.44
C ILE A 202 32.35 -10.89 -7.45
N THR A 203 32.61 -11.12 -6.17
CA THR A 203 31.60 -11.09 -5.11
C THR A 203 30.94 -9.72 -4.99
N HIS A 204 31.70 -8.65 -5.03
CA HIS A 204 31.17 -7.29 -5.02
C HIS A 204 30.39 -6.94 -6.30
N LYS A 205 30.84 -7.41 -7.47
CA LYS A 205 30.10 -7.28 -8.74
C LYS A 205 28.76 -8.00 -8.70
N GLN A 206 28.69 -9.19 -8.10
CA GLN A 206 27.40 -9.89 -7.87
C GLN A 206 26.50 -9.14 -6.89
N ASN A 207 27.08 -8.54 -5.85
CA ASN A 207 26.31 -7.76 -4.88
C ASN A 207 25.66 -6.52 -5.52
N ILE A 208 26.31 -5.86 -6.48
CA ILE A 208 25.69 -4.77 -7.25
C ILE A 208 24.39 -5.23 -7.91
N LEU A 209 24.39 -6.36 -8.61
CA LEU A 209 23.21 -6.88 -9.29
C LEU A 209 22.05 -7.15 -8.32
N ASN A 210 22.38 -7.65 -7.12
CA ASN A 210 21.39 -7.86 -6.06
C ASN A 210 20.81 -6.52 -5.54
N ILE A 211 21.65 -5.52 -5.32
CA ILE A 211 21.21 -4.18 -4.88
C ILE A 211 20.35 -3.53 -5.96
N GLU A 212 20.76 -3.57 -7.22
CA GLU A 212 20.00 -3.00 -8.34
C GLU A 212 18.63 -3.66 -8.51
N SER A 213 18.55 -4.97 -8.37
CA SER A 213 17.28 -5.71 -8.40
C SER A 213 16.34 -5.28 -7.27
N LYS A 214 16.88 -5.06 -6.05
CA LYS A 214 16.10 -4.55 -4.92
C LYS A 214 15.63 -3.12 -5.16
N ILE A 215 16.47 -2.26 -5.68
CA ILE A 215 16.13 -0.87 -6.04
C ILE A 215 14.95 -0.88 -7.04
N GLU A 216 15.04 -1.68 -8.09
CA GLU A 216 13.98 -1.78 -9.09
C GLU A 216 12.65 -2.25 -8.48
N ALA A 217 12.68 -3.27 -7.62
CA ALA A 217 11.49 -3.76 -6.94
C ALA A 217 10.86 -2.68 -6.04
N TYR A 218 11.66 -1.95 -5.27
CA TYR A 218 11.20 -0.88 -4.39
C TYR A 218 10.64 0.32 -5.17
N LEU A 219 11.30 0.72 -6.27
CA LEU A 219 10.81 1.78 -7.16
C LEU A 219 9.45 1.41 -7.76
N ARG A 220 9.29 0.17 -8.21
CA ARG A 220 8.00 -0.32 -8.72
C ARG A 220 6.91 -0.28 -7.64
N MET A 221 7.22 -0.72 -6.42
CA MET A 221 6.27 -0.68 -5.31
C MET A 221 5.88 0.76 -4.96
N LEU A 222 6.84 1.66 -4.85
CA LEU A 222 6.59 3.07 -4.57
C LEU A 222 5.76 3.73 -5.69
N SER A 223 6.09 3.45 -6.96
CA SER A 223 5.34 3.95 -8.12
C SER A 223 3.88 3.46 -8.13
N LEU A 224 3.64 2.20 -7.76
CA LEU A 224 2.28 1.65 -7.64
C LEU A 224 1.49 2.30 -6.51
N MET A 225 2.14 2.62 -5.39
CA MET A 225 1.48 3.26 -4.25
C MET A 225 1.17 4.73 -4.51
N THR A 226 2.11 5.46 -5.11
CA THR A 226 1.94 6.90 -5.42
C THR A 226 1.12 7.15 -6.69
N GLY A 227 0.96 6.14 -7.56
CA GLY A 227 0.32 6.29 -8.87
C GLY A 227 1.15 7.11 -9.86
N THR A 228 2.40 7.42 -9.54
CA THR A 228 3.33 8.18 -10.39
C THR A 228 4.55 7.35 -10.75
N LYS A 229 5.09 7.56 -11.95
CA LYS A 229 6.26 6.83 -12.41
C LYS A 229 7.52 7.41 -11.77
N ILE A 230 8.14 6.65 -10.88
CA ILE A 230 9.42 6.98 -10.24
C ILE A 230 10.44 5.96 -10.76
N ASP A 231 11.32 6.40 -11.65
CA ASP A 231 12.23 5.51 -12.39
C ASP A 231 13.63 5.44 -11.75
N SER A 232 13.95 6.31 -10.80
CA SER A 232 15.32 6.40 -10.26
C SER A 232 15.32 6.90 -8.82
N VAL A 233 16.27 6.41 -8.03
CA VAL A 233 16.52 6.87 -6.65
C VAL A 233 16.88 8.36 -6.61
N GLN A 234 17.50 8.88 -7.66
CA GLN A 234 17.88 10.30 -7.77
C GLN A 234 16.67 11.24 -7.83
N MET A 235 15.47 10.71 -8.14
CA MET A 235 14.22 11.46 -8.06
C MET A 235 13.69 11.61 -6.63
N LEU A 236 14.33 10.99 -5.64
CA LEU A 236 13.96 11.15 -4.25
C LEU A 236 14.80 12.24 -3.59
N GLU A 237 14.16 13.09 -2.79
CA GLU A 237 14.83 14.12 -2.02
C GLU A 237 15.35 13.55 -0.72
N TYR A 238 16.62 13.81 -0.36
CA TYR A 238 17.12 13.46 0.97
C TYR A 238 16.37 14.29 2.01
N PRO A 239 15.78 13.67 3.03
CA PRO A 239 15.10 14.42 4.08
C PRO A 239 16.10 15.32 4.80
N LYS A 240 15.71 16.57 4.96
CA LYS A 240 16.54 17.50 5.75
C LYS A 240 16.72 16.93 7.15
N PRO A 241 17.95 16.89 7.68
CA PRO A 241 18.17 16.35 9.01
C PRO A 241 17.30 17.11 10.02
N PHE A 242 16.45 16.38 10.72
CA PHE A 242 15.53 16.92 11.74
C PHE A 242 16.29 17.59 12.92
N PHE A 243 17.62 17.41 12.96
CA PHE A 243 18.51 17.86 14.04
C PHE A 243 19.19 19.20 13.75
N HIS A 244 18.50 20.18 13.18
CA HIS A 244 19.13 21.50 12.97
C HIS A 244 19.16 22.38 14.24
N GLY A 245 19.09 21.85 15.44
CA GLY A 245 19.15 22.66 16.68
C GLY A 245 19.69 22.02 17.93
N TYR A 246 19.81 20.71 18.01
CA TYR A 246 20.13 20.05 19.30
C TYR A 246 21.44 19.24 19.35
N ALA A 247 22.06 18.91 18.22
CA ALA A 247 23.17 17.96 18.20
C ALA A 247 24.56 18.54 18.48
N HIS A 248 24.78 19.87 18.51
CA HIS A 248 26.13 20.41 18.61
C HIS A 248 26.52 20.99 19.98
N LYS A 249 25.60 21.10 20.94
CA LYS A 249 25.95 21.65 22.26
C LYS A 249 25.81 20.70 23.45
N GLN A 250 25.11 19.60 23.35
CA GLN A 250 24.92 18.68 24.49
C GLN A 250 25.71 17.37 24.42
N PHE A 251 26.10 16.90 23.24
CA PHE A 251 26.85 15.63 23.12
C PHE A 251 28.35 15.80 23.44
N PHE A 252 28.95 16.98 23.22
CA PHE A 252 30.34 17.22 23.60
C PHE A 252 30.54 17.50 25.08
N GLY A 253 29.49 17.87 25.82
CA GLY A 253 29.51 18.08 27.25
C GLY A 253 29.44 16.78 28.09
N LEU A 254 28.90 15.70 27.55
CA LEU A 254 28.70 14.45 28.29
C LEU A 254 29.87 13.47 28.24
N TYR A 255 30.83 13.68 27.32
CA TYR A 255 32.05 12.86 27.25
C TYR A 255 33.26 13.48 28.04
N ALA A 256 33.10 14.69 28.58
CA ALA A 256 34.19 15.40 29.23
C ALA A 256 34.28 15.17 30.75
N PHE A 257 33.37 14.44 31.38
CA PHE A 257 33.42 14.23 32.83
C PHE A 257 33.10 12.78 33.21
N CYS A 258 33.99 11.86 32.85
CA CYS A 258 34.12 10.60 33.57
C CYS A 258 35.48 10.63 34.29
N PRO A 259 35.55 10.81 35.63
CA PRO A 259 36.81 10.78 36.33
C PRO A 259 37.42 9.39 36.22
N ARG A 260 38.62 9.33 35.66
CA ARG A 260 39.43 8.15 35.50
C ARG A 260 39.57 7.42 36.83
N ASN A 261 38.91 6.29 36.98
CA ASN A 261 39.06 5.50 38.19
C ASN A 261 40.50 4.95 38.27
N LYS A 262 41.07 5.00 39.47
CA LYS A 262 42.48 4.76 39.80
C LYS A 262 42.95 3.31 39.61
N TYR A 263 42.12 2.43 39.11
CA TYR A 263 42.46 1.02 38.88
C TYR A 263 42.13 0.64 37.42
N GLY A 264 43.17 0.56 36.62
CA GLY A 264 43.10 0.35 35.16
C GLY A 264 42.64 -1.07 34.71
N THR A 265 41.38 -1.34 34.82
CA THR A 265 40.78 -2.51 34.14
C THR A 265 39.59 -2.08 33.32
N ALA A 266 39.69 -2.30 32.01
CA ALA A 266 38.61 -2.07 31.04
C ALA A 266 37.46 -3.03 31.34
N SER A 267 36.29 -2.50 31.66
CA SER A 267 35.07 -3.30 31.74
C SER A 267 34.05 -2.88 30.66
N HIS A 268 33.56 -3.87 30.02
CA HIS A 268 32.58 -3.94 28.94
C HIS A 268 31.43 -2.91 28.99
N LEU A 269 31.06 -2.43 27.80
CA LEU A 269 29.83 -1.68 27.50
C LEU A 269 28.59 -2.46 27.95
N TYR A 270 27.83 -1.86 28.88
CA TYR A 270 26.43 -2.19 29.13
C TYR A 270 25.59 -0.90 28.99
N PRO A 271 24.36 -1.00 28.39
CA PRO A 271 23.51 0.16 28.22
C PRO A 271 22.85 0.56 29.55
N PHE A 272 22.88 1.85 29.84
CA PHE A 272 22.32 2.45 31.05
C PHE A 272 20.80 2.45 31.06
N ALA A 273 20.21 1.76 32.02
CA ALA A 273 18.91 2.10 32.61
C ALA A 273 19.18 2.58 34.05
N GLY A 274 18.73 3.78 34.33
CA GLY A 274 18.42 4.25 35.70
C GLY A 274 19.55 4.86 36.49
N CYS A 275 19.73 6.20 36.43
CA CYS A 275 20.19 7.00 37.56
C CYS A 275 19.00 7.78 38.10
N LYS A 276 18.52 7.40 39.28
CA LYS A 276 17.70 8.25 40.16
C LYS A 276 18.61 9.20 40.93
N GLU A 277 18.11 10.42 41.06
CA GLU A 277 18.67 11.51 41.85
C GLU A 277 18.88 11.14 43.32
N ILE A 278 19.99 11.59 43.86
CA ILE A 278 20.11 12.23 45.18
C ILE A 278 20.94 13.49 45.00
#